data_bedb93390794b6a3e8891d53e240a623
#
_entry.id   bedb93390794b6a3e8891d53e240a623
#
_cell.length_a   1.000
_cell.length_b   1.000
_cell.length_c   1.000
_cell.angle_alpha   90.00
_cell.angle_beta   90.00
_cell.angle_gamma   90.00
#
_symmetry.space_group_name_H-M   'P 1'
#
loop_
_entity.id
_entity.type
_entity.pdbx_description
1 polymer ?
#
loop_
_entity_poly.entity_id
_entity_poly.type
_entity_poly.pdbx_seq_one_letter_code
_entity_poly.pdbx_strand_id
1 'polypeptide(L)'
;MVLAKINNKFFNYYIFTCLVVSIFFLYHKFHYPTDWTTSEWLINYQGGFTRRGLIGEILVQINSFLNFEIRNLVFIFEIILLFTYYFYIINFFKKVEFSPIIILIIFSPLGFLFPVTETEAIARKEVLLFFLYLLYLSSILKGNQKLTYSILILGLPIVNLVWDGNIFYIFFFIYTYFISKI
;
A
#
# COMPACT_ATOMS: atom_id res chain seq x y z
N MET A 1 23.70 3.46 23.95
CA MET A 1 22.35 3.82 23.47
C MET A 1 21.45 2.61 23.73
N VAL A 2 20.53 2.70 24.70
CA VAL A 2 19.67 1.57 25.07
C VAL A 2 18.66 1.38 23.93
N LEU A 3 18.81 0.30 23.15
CA LEU A 3 17.82 -0.11 22.15
C LEU A 3 16.57 -0.57 22.90
N ALA A 4 15.53 0.23 22.89
CA ALA A 4 14.25 -0.17 23.46
C ALA A 4 13.68 -1.31 22.59
N LYS A 5 13.77 -2.53 23.12
CA LYS A 5 13.15 -3.70 22.51
C LYS A 5 11.63 -3.58 22.65
N ILE A 6 10.96 -2.97 21.66
CA ILE A 6 9.50 -2.96 21.67
C ILE A 6 9.03 -4.40 21.68
N ASN A 7 8.12 -4.70 22.58
CA ASN A 7 7.49 -6.02 22.63
C ASN A 7 6.76 -6.27 21.31
N ASN A 8 7.19 -7.25 20.55
CA ASN A 8 6.58 -7.61 19.26
C ASN A 8 5.06 -7.81 19.37
N LYS A 9 4.57 -8.23 20.55
CA LYS A 9 3.12 -8.34 20.80
C LYS A 9 2.44 -6.97 20.77
N PHE A 10 3.03 -5.95 21.43
CA PHE A 10 2.48 -4.60 21.44
C PHE A 10 2.41 -4.01 20.02
N PHE A 11 3.49 -4.16 19.24
CA PHE A 11 3.51 -3.72 17.85
C PHE A 11 2.43 -4.42 17.00
N ASN A 12 2.29 -5.73 17.15
CA ASN A 12 1.27 -6.49 16.42
C ASN A 12 -0.16 -6.03 16.79
N TYR A 13 -0.44 -5.78 18.08
CA TYR A 13 -1.73 -5.23 18.51
C TYR A 13 -1.98 -3.84 17.93
N TYR A 14 -0.98 -2.99 17.94
CA TYR A 14 -1.07 -1.65 17.35
C TYR A 14 -1.43 -1.71 15.86
N ILE A 15 -0.69 -2.51 15.06
CA ILE A 15 -0.96 -2.65 13.62
C ILE A 15 -2.33 -3.30 13.38
N PHE A 16 -2.72 -4.29 14.20
CA PHE A 16 -4.05 -4.88 14.12
C PHE A 16 -5.15 -3.85 14.41
N THR A 17 -4.96 -2.99 15.40
CA THR A 17 -5.90 -1.89 15.68
C THR A 17 -6.00 -0.93 14.50
N CYS A 18 -4.86 -0.55 13.88
CA CYS A 18 -4.85 0.27 12.67
C CYS A 18 -5.65 -0.38 11.52
N LEU A 19 -5.49 -1.70 11.32
CA LEU A 19 -6.26 -2.45 10.33
C LEU A 19 -7.76 -2.39 10.60
N VAL A 20 -8.17 -2.67 11.85
CA VAL A 20 -9.60 -2.65 12.23
C VAL A 20 -10.20 -1.27 12.03
N VAL A 21 -9.50 -0.21 12.45
CA VAL A 21 -9.95 1.17 12.27
C VAL A 21 -10.01 1.53 10.78
N SER A 22 -9.02 1.14 9.99
CA SER A 22 -9.04 1.36 8.52
C SER A 22 -10.24 0.68 7.86
N ILE A 23 -10.56 -0.57 8.23
CA ILE A 23 -11.73 -1.28 7.69
C ILE A 23 -13.03 -0.61 8.13
N PHE A 24 -13.12 -0.15 9.37
CA PHE A 24 -14.30 0.57 9.87
C PHE A 24 -14.55 1.86 9.07
N PHE A 25 -13.52 2.66 8.84
CA PHE A 25 -13.64 3.87 8.03
C PHE A 25 -13.93 3.55 6.57
N LEU A 26 -13.33 2.50 5.99
CA LEU A 26 -13.62 2.06 4.64
C LEU A 26 -15.09 1.64 4.48
N TYR A 27 -15.61 0.88 5.45
CA TYR A 27 -17.02 0.51 5.50
C TYR A 27 -17.94 1.74 5.59
N HIS A 28 -17.59 2.73 6.41
CA HIS A 28 -18.34 3.98 6.49
C HIS A 28 -18.35 4.72 5.16
N LYS A 29 -17.20 4.81 4.46
CA LYS A 29 -17.10 5.42 3.14
C LYS A 29 -17.84 4.65 2.05
N PHE A 30 -17.91 3.35 2.15
CA PHE A 30 -18.72 2.53 1.24
C PHE A 30 -20.20 2.91 1.30
N HIS A 31 -20.73 3.22 2.50
CA HIS A 31 -22.12 3.64 2.69
C HIS A 31 -22.35 5.13 2.40
N TYR A 32 -21.37 5.97 2.69
CA TYR A 32 -21.41 7.42 2.48
C TYR A 32 -20.25 7.82 1.55
N PRO A 33 -20.38 7.54 0.24
CA PRO A 33 -19.28 7.74 -0.69
C PRO A 33 -18.97 9.23 -0.86
N THR A 34 -17.68 9.55 -0.81
CA THR A 34 -17.14 10.81 -1.31
C THR A 34 -16.54 10.59 -2.69
N ASP A 35 -16.46 11.63 -3.51
CA ASP A 35 -16.06 11.54 -4.92
C ASP A 35 -14.64 10.97 -5.14
N TRP A 36 -13.79 11.00 -4.12
CA TRP A 36 -12.37 10.68 -4.25
C TRP A 36 -11.99 9.23 -3.93
N THR A 37 -12.84 8.44 -3.29
CA THR A 37 -12.47 7.08 -2.86
C THR A 37 -12.74 6.02 -3.91
N THR A 38 -13.99 5.64 -4.07
CA THR A 38 -14.39 4.56 -4.98
C THR A 38 -14.22 4.95 -6.46
N SER A 39 -14.49 6.22 -6.81
CA SER A 39 -14.42 6.70 -8.20
C SER A 39 -13.00 6.67 -8.78
N GLU A 40 -11.96 6.89 -7.99
CA GLU A 40 -10.58 6.78 -8.47
C GLU A 40 -10.25 5.35 -8.97
N TRP A 41 -10.75 4.32 -8.30
CA TRP A 41 -10.52 2.94 -8.70
C TRP A 41 -11.31 2.52 -9.95
N LEU A 42 -12.37 3.27 -10.30
CA LEU A 42 -13.20 3.03 -11.48
C LEU A 42 -12.67 3.67 -12.75
N ILE A 43 -11.63 4.51 -12.67
CA ILE A 43 -10.95 5.03 -13.85
C ILE A 43 -10.42 3.85 -14.67
N ASN A 44 -10.88 3.71 -15.92
CA ASN A 44 -10.58 2.60 -16.82
C ASN A 44 -10.21 3.08 -18.23
N TYR A 45 -10.01 2.15 -19.17
CA TYR A 45 -9.60 2.45 -20.55
C TYR A 45 -10.75 2.46 -21.56
N GLN A 46 -11.99 2.30 -21.15
CA GLN A 46 -13.13 2.23 -22.08
C GLN A 46 -13.34 3.52 -22.88
N GLY A 47 -12.98 4.68 -22.31
CA GLY A 47 -13.01 5.98 -22.99
C GLY A 47 -11.71 6.36 -23.70
N GLY A 48 -10.71 5.47 -23.76
CA GLY A 48 -9.37 5.70 -24.26
C GLY A 48 -8.31 5.55 -23.18
N PHE A 49 -7.02 5.62 -23.57
CA PHE A 49 -5.91 5.43 -22.62
C PHE A 49 -5.85 6.54 -21.59
N THR A 50 -5.87 6.18 -20.32
CA THR A 50 -5.66 7.06 -19.16
C THR A 50 -4.51 6.55 -18.31
N ARG A 51 -3.71 7.47 -17.73
CA ARG A 51 -2.54 7.10 -16.91
C ARG A 51 -2.87 6.34 -15.62
N ARG A 52 -4.15 6.31 -15.21
CA ARG A 52 -4.60 5.76 -13.92
C ARG A 52 -5.57 4.60 -14.06
N GLY A 53 -5.72 4.09 -15.29
CA GLY A 53 -6.82 3.20 -15.66
C GLY A 53 -6.57 1.70 -15.45
N LEU A 54 -5.35 1.25 -15.14
CA LEU A 54 -5.01 -0.17 -15.18
C LEU A 54 -5.87 -1.03 -14.25
N ILE A 55 -5.98 -0.65 -12.98
CA ILE A 55 -6.77 -1.44 -12.01
C ILE A 55 -8.26 -1.34 -12.33
N GLY A 56 -8.74 -0.13 -12.69
CA GLY A 56 -10.14 0.04 -13.07
C GLY A 56 -10.54 -0.82 -14.26
N GLU A 57 -9.68 -0.93 -15.28
CA GLU A 57 -9.91 -1.82 -16.40
C GLU A 57 -9.98 -3.29 -15.97
N ILE A 58 -9.05 -3.74 -15.12
CA ILE A 58 -9.08 -5.10 -14.57
C ILE A 58 -10.38 -5.35 -13.80
N LEU A 59 -10.81 -4.40 -12.95
CA LEU A 59 -12.04 -4.52 -12.19
C LEU A 59 -13.29 -4.58 -13.10
N VAL A 60 -13.32 -3.77 -14.16
CA VAL A 60 -14.40 -3.81 -15.15
C VAL A 60 -14.46 -5.16 -15.87
N GLN A 61 -13.30 -5.68 -16.29
CA GLN A 61 -13.23 -7.00 -16.93
C GLN A 61 -13.67 -8.12 -15.98
N ILE A 62 -13.21 -8.13 -14.73
CA ILE A 62 -13.66 -9.08 -13.72
C ILE A 62 -15.18 -8.96 -13.50
N ASN A 63 -15.70 -7.74 -13.44
CA ASN A 63 -17.14 -7.50 -13.27
C ASN A 63 -17.98 -8.05 -14.41
N SER A 64 -17.49 -7.99 -15.65
CA SER A 64 -18.17 -8.54 -16.81
C SER A 64 -18.37 -10.07 -16.74
N PHE A 65 -17.48 -10.78 -16.01
CA PHE A 65 -17.61 -12.22 -15.78
C PHE A 65 -18.47 -12.57 -14.57
N LEU A 66 -18.39 -11.76 -13.51
CA LEU A 66 -19.01 -12.08 -12.23
C LEU A 66 -20.43 -11.53 -12.09
N ASN A 67 -20.83 -10.53 -12.91
CA ASN A 67 -22.10 -9.80 -12.82
C ASN A 67 -22.38 -9.23 -11.42
N PHE A 68 -21.33 -8.78 -10.71
CA PHE A 68 -21.47 -8.10 -9.43
C PHE A 68 -21.73 -6.61 -9.66
N GLU A 69 -22.25 -5.93 -8.64
CA GLU A 69 -22.19 -4.49 -8.61
C GLU A 69 -20.72 -4.05 -8.49
N ILE A 70 -20.23 -3.27 -9.45
CA ILE A 70 -18.81 -2.89 -9.55
C ILE A 70 -18.30 -2.21 -8.28
N ARG A 71 -19.15 -1.48 -7.59
CA ARG A 71 -18.83 -0.83 -6.33
C ARG A 71 -18.49 -1.84 -5.23
N ASN A 72 -19.22 -2.95 -5.14
CA ASN A 72 -18.92 -4.03 -4.20
C ASN A 72 -17.58 -4.70 -4.53
N LEU A 73 -17.27 -4.84 -5.82
CA LEU A 73 -15.98 -5.39 -6.26
C LEU A 73 -14.81 -4.49 -5.87
N VAL A 74 -14.93 -3.16 -6.04
CA VAL A 74 -13.93 -2.20 -5.57
C VAL A 74 -13.75 -2.32 -4.06
N PHE A 75 -14.82 -2.36 -3.30
CA PHE A 75 -14.77 -2.47 -1.84
C PHE A 75 -14.04 -3.74 -1.37
N ILE A 76 -14.33 -4.88 -2.00
CA ILE A 76 -13.63 -6.15 -1.73
C ILE A 76 -12.14 -6.02 -2.05
N PHE A 77 -11.80 -5.41 -3.18
CA PHE A 77 -10.42 -5.18 -3.59
C PHE A 77 -9.67 -4.30 -2.58
N GLU A 78 -10.29 -3.21 -2.13
CA GLU A 78 -9.72 -2.31 -1.12
C GLU A 78 -9.48 -3.01 0.23
N ILE A 79 -10.41 -3.86 0.67
CA ILE A 79 -10.24 -4.69 1.88
C ILE A 79 -9.02 -5.63 1.71
N ILE A 80 -8.93 -6.35 0.60
CA ILE A 80 -7.82 -7.26 0.32
C ILE A 80 -6.49 -6.49 0.30
N LEU A 81 -6.47 -5.31 -0.30
CA LEU A 81 -5.29 -4.44 -0.35
C LEU A 81 -4.83 -4.03 1.06
N LEU A 82 -5.75 -3.57 1.92
CA LEU A 82 -5.44 -3.20 3.29
C LEU A 82 -4.93 -4.38 4.12
N PHE A 83 -5.60 -5.53 4.05
CA PHE A 83 -5.14 -6.75 4.74
C PHE A 83 -3.73 -7.13 4.30
N THR A 84 -3.47 -7.14 3.00
CA THR A 84 -2.17 -7.49 2.44
C THR A 84 -1.11 -6.50 2.89
N TYR A 85 -1.39 -5.21 2.85
CA TYR A 85 -0.49 -4.15 3.28
C TYR A 85 -0.09 -4.30 4.76
N TYR A 86 -1.05 -4.39 5.66
CA TYR A 86 -0.77 -4.52 7.10
C TYR A 86 -0.12 -5.86 7.45
N PHE A 87 -0.48 -6.95 6.78
CA PHE A 87 0.18 -8.25 6.95
C PHE A 87 1.67 -8.17 6.60
N TYR A 88 2.02 -7.49 5.50
CA TYR A 88 3.41 -7.30 5.11
C TYR A 88 4.17 -6.37 6.06
N ILE A 89 3.55 -5.33 6.59
CA ILE A 89 4.13 -4.48 7.63
C ILE A 89 4.54 -5.33 8.85
N ILE A 90 3.63 -6.13 9.38
CA ILE A 90 3.90 -7.01 10.53
C ILE A 90 5.10 -7.92 10.23
N ASN A 91 5.11 -8.56 9.07
CA ASN A 91 6.17 -9.50 8.70
C ASN A 91 7.52 -8.81 8.45
N PHE A 92 7.52 -7.60 7.94
CA PHE A 92 8.72 -6.80 7.73
C PHE A 92 9.32 -6.41 9.08
N PHE A 93 8.54 -5.83 9.96
CA PHE A 93 9.02 -5.31 11.25
C PHE A 93 9.38 -6.39 12.29
N LYS A 94 8.93 -7.63 12.12
CA LYS A 94 9.43 -8.76 12.92
C LYS A 94 10.95 -8.95 12.82
N LYS A 95 11.56 -8.45 11.75
CA LYS A 95 12.99 -8.62 11.43
C LYS A 95 13.81 -7.36 11.64
N VAL A 96 13.18 -6.26 12.00
CA VAL A 96 13.81 -4.96 12.15
C VAL A 96 14.00 -4.65 13.63
N GLU A 97 15.19 -4.19 14.01
CA GLU A 97 15.46 -3.70 15.36
C GLU A 97 14.87 -2.28 15.50
N PHE A 98 14.15 -2.07 16.59
CA PHE A 98 13.49 -0.79 16.84
C PHE A 98 14.46 0.23 17.44
N SER A 99 14.91 1.16 16.60
CA SER A 99 15.59 2.38 17.06
C SER A 99 14.56 3.46 17.45
N PRO A 100 14.91 4.48 18.24
CA PRO A 100 14.02 5.61 18.55
C PRO A 100 13.45 6.30 17.30
N ILE A 101 14.24 6.39 16.24
CA ILE A 101 13.81 6.97 14.95
C ILE A 101 12.73 6.08 14.29
N ILE A 102 12.91 4.76 14.29
CA ILE A 102 11.93 3.83 13.75
C ILE A 102 10.62 3.90 14.54
N ILE A 103 10.71 4.03 15.87
CA ILE A 103 9.52 4.22 16.73
C ILE A 103 8.78 5.49 16.35
N LEU A 104 9.48 6.62 16.19
CA LEU A 104 8.87 7.86 15.73
C LEU A 104 8.19 7.72 14.38
N ILE A 105 8.81 7.04 13.41
CA ILE A 105 8.23 6.80 12.08
C ILE A 105 6.96 5.94 12.18
N ILE A 106 6.99 4.88 12.99
CA ILE A 106 5.85 3.95 13.16
C ILE A 106 4.63 4.68 13.73
N PHE A 107 4.82 5.55 14.73
CA PHE A 107 3.75 6.29 15.36
C PHE A 107 3.49 7.66 14.73
N SER A 108 4.21 8.00 13.66
CA SER A 108 3.96 9.23 12.90
C SER A 108 2.71 9.09 12.03
N PRO A 109 1.87 10.12 11.93
CA PRO A 109 0.76 10.15 10.98
C PRO A 109 1.23 10.09 9.51
N LEU A 110 2.50 10.41 9.23
CA LEU A 110 3.11 10.29 7.89
C LEU A 110 3.58 8.87 7.57
N GLY A 111 3.58 7.95 8.55
CA GLY A 111 4.01 6.57 8.39
C GLY A 111 2.84 5.60 8.22
N PHE A 112 2.82 4.55 9.06
CA PHE A 112 1.80 3.50 8.97
C PHE A 112 0.41 3.93 9.44
N LEU A 113 0.32 5.03 10.16
CA LEU A 113 -0.96 5.65 10.54
C LEU A 113 -1.63 6.39 9.38
N PHE A 114 -0.91 6.68 8.30
CA PHE A 114 -1.47 7.44 7.18
C PHE A 114 -2.85 6.95 6.72
N PRO A 115 -3.10 5.62 6.51
CA PRO A 115 -4.43 5.15 6.13
C PRO A 115 -5.50 5.30 7.22
N VAL A 116 -5.12 5.63 8.46
CA VAL A 116 -6.04 5.79 9.60
C VAL A 116 -6.28 7.26 9.91
N THR A 117 -5.24 8.08 9.83
CA THR A 117 -5.31 9.50 10.18
C THR A 117 -5.93 10.34 9.08
N GLU A 118 -5.70 9.95 7.83
CA GLU A 118 -6.28 10.63 6.66
C GLU A 118 -7.47 9.81 6.14
N THR A 119 -8.66 10.11 6.64
CA THR A 119 -9.87 9.38 6.27
C THR A 119 -10.18 9.44 4.78
N GLU A 120 -9.75 10.50 4.09
CA GLU A 120 -9.87 10.63 2.63
C GLU A 120 -8.84 9.78 1.87
N ALA A 121 -7.78 9.34 2.55
CA ALA A 121 -6.70 8.54 1.96
C ALA A 121 -6.85 7.03 2.18
N ILE A 122 -7.89 6.60 2.91
CA ILE A 122 -8.09 5.18 3.18
C ILE A 122 -8.26 4.40 1.88
N ALA A 123 -7.44 3.35 1.75
CA ALA A 123 -7.41 2.47 0.59
C ALA A 123 -7.21 3.18 -0.76
N ARG A 124 -6.62 4.38 -0.79
CA ARG A 124 -6.23 5.05 -2.04
C ARG A 124 -5.11 4.30 -2.74
N LYS A 125 -4.88 4.66 -3.98
CA LYS A 125 -3.88 4.03 -4.88
C LYS A 125 -2.44 4.13 -4.33
N GLU A 126 -2.14 5.11 -3.48
CA GLU A 126 -0.86 5.27 -2.78
C GLU A 126 -0.49 4.06 -1.92
N VAL A 127 -1.48 3.34 -1.37
CA VAL A 127 -1.24 2.13 -0.59
C VAL A 127 -0.54 1.05 -1.41
N LEU A 128 -0.82 0.98 -2.72
CA LEU A 128 -0.11 0.06 -3.63
C LEU A 128 1.38 0.39 -3.74
N LEU A 129 1.73 1.68 -3.80
CA LEU A 129 3.12 2.11 -3.83
C LEU A 129 3.84 1.74 -2.53
N PHE A 130 3.23 2.01 -1.38
CA PHE A 130 3.80 1.65 -0.09
C PHE A 130 3.96 0.14 0.06
N PHE A 131 3.01 -0.63 -0.43
CA PHE A 131 3.11 -2.09 -0.48
C PHE A 131 4.26 -2.55 -1.39
N LEU A 132 4.39 -1.99 -2.59
CA LEU A 132 5.50 -2.28 -3.50
C LEU A 132 6.85 -1.95 -2.87
N TYR A 133 6.95 -0.81 -2.16
CA TYR A 133 8.17 -0.40 -1.48
C TYR A 133 8.54 -1.35 -0.33
N LEU A 134 7.56 -1.83 0.43
CA LEU A 134 7.79 -2.86 1.46
C LEU A 134 8.30 -4.18 0.87
N LEU A 135 7.74 -4.61 -0.27
CA LEU A 135 8.23 -5.78 -1.01
C LEU A 135 9.67 -5.58 -1.47
N TYR A 136 9.97 -4.40 -1.99
CA TYR A 136 11.30 -4.02 -2.44
C TYR A 136 12.31 -4.06 -1.29
N LEU A 137 12.03 -3.41 -0.16
CA LEU A 137 12.87 -3.46 1.03
C LEU A 137 13.07 -4.90 1.53
N SER A 138 12.00 -5.69 1.56
CA SER A 138 12.07 -7.09 1.95
C SER A 138 12.95 -7.92 1.02
N SER A 139 12.96 -7.62 -0.29
CA SER A 139 13.79 -8.31 -1.28
C SER A 139 15.28 -7.99 -1.09
N ILE A 140 15.60 -6.72 -0.80
CA ILE A 140 16.96 -6.27 -0.49
C ILE A 140 17.47 -6.95 0.79
N LEU A 141 16.69 -6.92 1.87
CA LEU A 141 17.08 -7.55 3.15
C LEU A 141 17.28 -9.06 3.05
N LYS A 142 16.60 -9.73 2.12
CA LYS A 142 16.79 -11.16 1.83
C LYS A 142 17.91 -11.44 0.84
N GLY A 143 18.54 -10.42 0.26
CA GLY A 143 19.54 -10.57 -0.80
C GLY A 143 18.97 -11.12 -2.12
N ASN A 144 17.65 -11.08 -2.33
CA ASN A 144 17.00 -11.59 -3.54
C ASN A 144 17.07 -10.57 -4.68
N GLN A 145 18.20 -10.54 -5.37
CA GLN A 145 18.46 -9.61 -6.47
C GLN A 145 17.44 -9.74 -7.61
N LYS A 146 17.02 -10.99 -7.95
CA LYS A 146 16.03 -11.21 -9.03
C LYS A 146 14.71 -10.50 -8.72
N LEU A 147 14.21 -10.65 -7.51
CA LEU A 147 12.97 -9.97 -7.08
C LEU A 147 13.16 -8.45 -7.02
N THR A 148 14.31 -7.99 -6.52
CA THR A 148 14.65 -6.56 -6.47
C THR A 148 14.60 -5.92 -7.86
N TYR A 149 15.25 -6.54 -8.86
CA TYR A 149 15.21 -6.04 -10.24
C TYR A 149 13.82 -6.18 -10.88
N SER A 150 13.10 -7.27 -10.61
CA SER A 150 11.72 -7.41 -11.11
C SER A 150 10.80 -6.31 -10.60
N ILE A 151 10.94 -5.91 -9.33
CA ILE A 151 10.17 -4.79 -8.76
C ILE A 151 10.53 -3.47 -9.45
N LEU A 152 11.80 -3.20 -9.68
CA LEU A 152 12.24 -1.96 -10.34
C LEU A 152 11.81 -1.90 -11.82
N ILE A 153 11.93 -3.01 -12.56
CA ILE A 153 11.70 -3.03 -14.01
C ILE A 153 10.23 -3.23 -14.36
N LEU A 154 9.49 -4.04 -13.60
CA LEU A 154 8.10 -4.36 -13.86
C LEU A 154 7.14 -3.70 -12.86
N GLY A 155 7.46 -3.78 -11.56
CA GLY A 155 6.60 -3.29 -10.50
C GLY A 155 6.37 -1.78 -10.56
N LEU A 156 7.44 -0.99 -10.69
CA LEU A 156 7.32 0.47 -10.77
C LEU A 156 6.51 0.95 -11.99
N PRO A 157 6.76 0.48 -13.23
CA PRO A 157 5.91 0.84 -14.37
C PRO A 157 4.45 0.45 -14.19
N ILE A 158 4.17 -0.75 -13.65
CA ILE A 158 2.79 -1.19 -13.39
C ILE A 158 2.10 -0.25 -12.40
N VAL A 159 2.75 0.10 -11.28
CA VAL A 159 2.15 1.01 -10.29
C VAL A 159 2.01 2.43 -10.85
N ASN A 160 2.88 2.86 -11.76
CA ASN A 160 2.71 4.15 -12.47
C ASN A 160 1.46 4.17 -13.38
N LEU A 161 1.05 3.04 -13.93
CA LEU A 161 -0.22 2.93 -14.69
C LEU A 161 -1.46 2.95 -13.77
N VAL A 162 -1.26 2.77 -12.47
CA VAL A 162 -2.32 2.87 -11.46
C VAL A 162 -2.40 4.27 -10.87
N TRP A 163 -1.24 4.89 -10.63
CA TRP A 163 -1.15 6.22 -10.03
C TRP A 163 0.12 6.94 -10.51
N ASP A 164 -0.03 8.05 -11.20
CA ASP A 164 1.05 8.82 -11.82
C ASP A 164 1.95 9.55 -10.79
N GLY A 165 1.47 9.83 -9.59
CA GLY A 165 2.28 10.39 -8.50
C GLY A 165 3.48 9.51 -8.09
N ASN A 166 3.51 8.24 -8.47
CA ASN A 166 4.61 7.32 -8.20
C ASN A 166 5.96 7.77 -8.78
N ILE A 167 5.96 8.59 -9.83
CA ILE A 167 7.17 9.13 -10.46
C ILE A 167 8.05 9.84 -9.42
N PHE A 168 7.44 10.57 -8.49
CA PHE A 168 8.18 11.28 -7.44
C PHE A 168 8.83 10.33 -6.42
N TYR A 169 8.33 9.10 -6.30
CA TYR A 169 8.86 8.11 -5.35
C TYR A 169 9.96 7.23 -5.94
N ILE A 170 10.22 7.26 -7.24
CA ILE A 170 11.29 6.48 -7.91
C ILE A 170 12.65 6.77 -7.26
N PHE A 171 12.89 8.03 -6.87
CA PHE A 171 14.13 8.40 -6.18
C PHE A 171 14.37 7.62 -4.89
N PHE A 172 13.33 7.30 -4.12
CA PHE A 172 13.46 6.51 -2.90
C PHE A 172 13.90 5.08 -3.19
N PHE A 173 13.39 4.47 -4.26
CA PHE A 173 13.80 3.13 -4.70
C PHE A 173 15.26 3.12 -5.14
N ILE A 174 15.67 4.08 -5.96
CA ILE A 174 17.05 4.21 -6.44
C ILE A 174 18.00 4.48 -5.27
N TYR A 175 17.68 5.43 -4.42
CA TYR A 175 18.49 5.79 -3.25
C TYR A 175 18.69 4.59 -2.31
N THR A 176 17.62 3.88 -2.01
CA THR A 176 17.67 2.67 -1.17
C THR A 176 18.54 1.58 -1.80
N TYR A 177 18.48 1.42 -3.13
CA TYR A 177 19.35 0.47 -3.84
C TYR A 177 20.82 0.80 -3.67
N PHE A 178 21.21 2.06 -3.85
CA PHE A 178 22.60 2.47 -3.71
C PHE A 178 23.11 2.30 -2.27
N ILE A 179 22.33 2.72 -1.27
CA ILE A 179 22.71 2.53 0.13
C ILE A 179 22.88 1.04 0.48
N SER A 180 22.04 0.18 -0.05
CA SER A 180 22.12 -1.25 0.24
C SER A 180 23.36 -1.95 -0.35
N LYS A 181 24.10 -1.27 -1.23
CA LYS A 181 25.34 -1.75 -1.85
C LYS A 181 26.61 -1.30 -1.11
N ILE A 182 26.50 -0.27 -0.26
CA ILE A 182 27.57 0.23 0.63
C ILE A 182 27.65 -0.64 1.87
#